data_1fef89f518d42deef31296aff902289b
#
_entry.id   1fef89f518d42deef31296aff902289b
#
_cell.length_a   1.000
_cell.length_b   1.000
_cell.length_c   1.000
_cell.angle_alpha   90.00
_cell.angle_beta   90.00
_cell.angle_gamma   90.00
#
_symmetry.space_group_name_H-M   'P 1'
#
loop_
_entity.id
_entity.type
_entity.pdbx_description
1 polymer ?
#
loop_
_entity_poly.entity_id
_entity_poly.type
_entity_poly.pdbx_seq_one_letter_code
_entity_poly.pdbx_strand_id
1 'polypeptide(L)'
;MSVTVQIQSVLFNNQKTALVRTLENLQNAMRVDGETNQCVRDAVLIWGDASPAALFSEEEITELNSKFDRLSLRYEFFNENTGTAKGHNRMAKQGTSDYIMIMNPDIIVNPRIFAQLLQPFKDEGVGITEARQTPIEHHKEYDEDTGETSWASTACTMIKREVFDKVSGFDENTFFMYCDDLDFSWMVRLAGYKVVYVPSAVAFHDKRVSANAEWQPTNAERYYSAEAALFMAYKWSN
;
A
#
# COMPACT_ATOMS: atom_id res chain seq x y z
N MET A 1 -15.39 5.55 16.25
CA MET A 1 -16.27 4.97 15.20
C MET A 1 -15.42 3.98 14.40
N SER A 2 -16.01 2.86 14.00
CA SER A 2 -15.32 1.90 13.12
C SER A 2 -15.41 2.37 11.65
N VAL A 3 -14.36 2.13 10.88
CA VAL A 3 -14.21 2.60 9.51
C VAL A 3 -14.23 1.46 8.50
N THR A 4 -14.36 1.79 7.23
CA THR A 4 -14.19 0.86 6.11
C THR A 4 -12.83 1.06 5.46
N VAL A 5 -12.18 -0.04 5.02
CA VAL A 5 -10.85 -0.01 4.42
C VAL A 5 -10.85 -0.77 3.09
N GLN A 6 -10.37 -0.11 2.05
CA GLN A 6 -10.04 -0.74 0.77
C GLN A 6 -8.54 -0.99 0.72
N ILE A 7 -8.14 -2.25 0.76
CA ILE A 7 -6.74 -2.67 0.66
C ILE A 7 -6.44 -2.94 -0.82
N GLN A 8 -5.30 -2.46 -1.31
CA GLN A 8 -4.92 -2.56 -2.71
C GLN A 8 -3.52 -3.15 -2.87
N SER A 9 -3.37 -4.12 -3.76
CA SER A 9 -2.06 -4.61 -4.21
C SER A 9 -2.03 -4.79 -5.73
N VAL A 10 -1.03 -4.20 -6.37
CA VAL A 10 -0.75 -4.44 -7.79
C VAL A 10 0.09 -5.70 -7.91
N LEU A 11 -0.39 -6.66 -8.70
CA LEU A 11 0.28 -7.94 -8.93
C LEU A 11 1.03 -7.90 -10.27
N PHE A 12 2.21 -8.54 -10.32
CA PHE A 12 2.94 -8.77 -11.55
C PHE A 12 3.77 -10.06 -11.44
N ASN A 13 3.32 -11.13 -12.09
CA ASN A 13 3.97 -12.45 -12.07
C ASN A 13 4.22 -13.01 -10.66
N ASN A 14 3.37 -12.66 -9.69
CA ASN A 14 3.50 -13.14 -8.31
C ASN A 14 3.16 -14.63 -8.21
N GLN A 15 3.77 -15.30 -7.25
CA GLN A 15 3.42 -16.68 -6.93
C GLN A 15 2.10 -16.74 -6.15
N LYS A 16 1.14 -17.55 -6.60
CA LYS A 16 -0.17 -17.72 -5.93
C LYS A 16 -0.05 -18.08 -4.44
N THR A 17 0.91 -18.95 -4.09
CA THR A 17 1.13 -19.35 -2.70
C THR A 17 1.55 -18.20 -1.79
N ALA A 18 2.36 -17.25 -2.31
CA ALA A 18 2.75 -16.06 -1.56
C ALA A 18 1.55 -15.12 -1.35
N LEU A 19 0.72 -14.94 -2.39
CA LEU A 19 -0.49 -14.12 -2.32
C LEU A 19 -1.52 -14.69 -1.33
N VAL A 20 -1.72 -16.01 -1.32
CA VAL A 20 -2.61 -16.67 -0.36
C VAL A 20 -2.09 -16.47 1.07
N ARG A 21 -0.78 -16.61 1.31
CA ARG A 21 -0.17 -16.34 2.62
C ARG A 21 -0.40 -14.90 3.08
N THR A 22 -0.30 -13.91 2.18
CA THR A 22 -0.62 -12.51 2.49
C THR A 22 -2.10 -12.34 2.85
N LEU A 23 -3.00 -12.98 2.11
CA LEU A 23 -4.43 -12.97 2.39
C LEU A 23 -4.75 -13.59 3.77
N GLU A 24 -4.16 -14.74 4.11
CA GLU A 24 -4.28 -15.38 5.43
C GLU A 24 -3.81 -14.47 6.57
N ASN A 25 -2.70 -13.76 6.34
CA ASN A 25 -2.17 -12.82 7.31
C ASN A 25 -3.10 -11.61 7.52
N LEU A 26 -3.67 -11.03 6.44
CA LEU A 26 -4.64 -9.95 6.53
C LEU A 26 -5.94 -10.41 7.23
N GLN A 27 -6.43 -11.60 6.92
CA GLN A 27 -7.57 -12.21 7.60
C GLN A 27 -7.32 -12.31 9.12
N ASN A 28 -6.11 -12.75 9.52
CA ASN A 28 -5.74 -12.79 10.93
C ASN A 28 -5.68 -11.39 11.55
N ALA A 29 -5.17 -10.39 10.86
CA ALA A 29 -5.14 -9.00 11.33
C ALA A 29 -6.57 -8.43 11.53
N MET A 30 -7.49 -8.72 10.59
CA MET A 30 -8.90 -8.37 10.72
C MET A 30 -9.58 -9.07 11.90
N ARG A 31 -9.28 -10.36 12.14
CA ARG A 31 -9.79 -11.09 13.29
C ARG A 31 -9.31 -10.46 14.61
N VAL A 32 -8.01 -10.16 14.71
CA VAL A 32 -7.44 -9.52 15.90
C VAL A 32 -8.04 -8.13 16.14
N ASP A 33 -8.23 -7.33 15.09
CA ASP A 33 -8.90 -6.03 15.22
C ASP A 33 -10.34 -6.19 15.74
N GLY A 34 -11.11 -7.13 15.20
CA GLY A 34 -12.48 -7.41 15.64
C GLY A 34 -12.58 -7.85 17.11
N GLU A 35 -11.58 -8.58 17.61
CA GLU A 35 -11.51 -9.04 19.01
C GLU A 35 -10.99 -7.98 19.99
N THR A 36 -10.25 -6.98 19.51
CA THR A 36 -9.54 -6.03 20.40
C THR A 36 -9.98 -4.60 20.25
N ASN A 37 -9.78 -4.00 19.09
CA ASN A 37 -9.90 -2.56 18.89
C ASN A 37 -11.19 -2.17 18.15
N GLN A 38 -11.72 -3.06 17.32
CA GLN A 38 -12.91 -2.86 16.49
C GLN A 38 -12.84 -1.55 15.67
N CYS A 39 -11.63 -1.24 15.18
CA CYS A 39 -11.38 -0.03 14.39
C CYS A 39 -11.95 -0.16 12.99
N VAL A 40 -11.90 -1.37 12.41
CA VAL A 40 -12.36 -1.66 11.05
C VAL A 40 -13.66 -2.45 11.09
N ARG A 41 -14.72 -1.85 10.50
CA ARG A 41 -16.04 -2.49 10.37
C ARG A 41 -16.08 -3.45 9.19
N ASP A 42 -15.46 -3.05 8.08
CA ASP A 42 -15.45 -3.81 6.83
C ASP A 42 -14.18 -3.53 6.06
N ALA A 43 -13.61 -4.56 5.43
CA ALA A 43 -12.43 -4.44 4.61
C ALA A 43 -12.58 -5.28 3.32
N VAL A 44 -12.12 -4.71 2.22
CA VAL A 44 -12.01 -5.38 0.93
C VAL A 44 -10.55 -5.33 0.45
N LEU A 45 -9.99 -6.49 0.11
CA LEU A 45 -8.72 -6.56 -0.62
C LEU A 45 -9.01 -6.60 -2.11
N ILE A 46 -8.38 -5.72 -2.86
CA ILE A 46 -8.43 -5.70 -4.32
C ILE A 46 -7.05 -6.05 -4.85
N TRP A 47 -6.96 -7.16 -5.56
CA TRP A 47 -5.80 -7.53 -6.36
C TRP A 47 -5.98 -7.04 -7.78
N GLY A 48 -5.18 -6.06 -8.19
CA GLY A 48 -5.10 -5.57 -9.56
C GLY A 48 -3.95 -6.25 -10.30
N ASP A 49 -4.26 -7.17 -11.20
CA ASP A 49 -3.26 -8.01 -11.86
C ASP A 49 -2.80 -7.41 -13.18
N ALA A 50 -1.58 -6.89 -13.17
CA ALA A 50 -0.87 -6.32 -14.32
C ALA A 50 0.02 -7.35 -15.06
N SER A 51 -0.10 -8.64 -14.75
CA SER A 51 0.68 -9.73 -15.38
C SER A 51 0.32 -9.91 -16.86
N PRO A 52 1.18 -10.52 -17.67
CA PRO A 52 0.89 -10.83 -19.08
C PRO A 52 -0.28 -11.82 -19.27
N ALA A 53 -0.59 -12.61 -18.25
CA ALA A 53 -1.72 -13.54 -18.22
C ALA A 53 -2.32 -13.51 -16.82
N ALA A 54 -3.65 -13.70 -16.73
CA ALA A 54 -4.35 -13.71 -15.45
C ALA A 54 -3.79 -14.76 -14.50
N LEU A 55 -3.47 -14.34 -13.26
CA LEU A 55 -2.95 -15.22 -12.23
C LEU A 55 -4.04 -16.13 -11.65
N PHE A 56 -5.27 -15.67 -11.56
CA PHE A 56 -6.38 -16.42 -10.96
C PHE A 56 -7.56 -16.53 -11.92
N SER A 57 -8.27 -17.66 -11.86
CA SER A 57 -9.59 -17.81 -12.47
C SER A 57 -10.70 -17.31 -11.52
N GLU A 58 -11.90 -17.12 -12.05
CA GLU A 58 -13.08 -16.73 -11.24
C GLU A 58 -13.43 -17.78 -10.19
N GLU A 59 -13.25 -19.07 -10.52
CA GLU A 59 -13.47 -20.18 -9.59
C GLU A 59 -12.48 -20.15 -8.44
N GLU A 60 -11.19 -19.91 -8.71
CA GLU A 60 -10.16 -19.80 -7.66
C GLU A 60 -10.44 -18.62 -6.72
N ILE A 61 -10.88 -17.45 -7.23
CA ILE A 61 -11.26 -16.31 -6.41
C ILE A 61 -12.51 -16.61 -5.57
N THR A 62 -13.48 -17.29 -6.13
CA THR A 62 -14.68 -17.73 -5.40
C THR A 62 -14.33 -18.70 -4.28
N GLU A 63 -13.43 -19.64 -4.54
CA GLU A 63 -12.93 -20.58 -3.53
C GLU A 63 -12.18 -19.83 -2.41
N LEU A 64 -11.31 -18.88 -2.75
CA LEU A 64 -10.62 -18.08 -1.74
C LEU A 64 -11.60 -17.28 -0.88
N ASN A 65 -12.59 -16.59 -1.48
CA ASN A 65 -13.60 -15.87 -0.73
C ASN A 65 -14.42 -16.78 0.21
N SER A 66 -14.63 -18.04 -0.15
CA SER A 66 -15.35 -18.99 0.72
C SER A 66 -14.57 -19.40 1.98
N LYS A 67 -13.23 -19.25 1.96
CA LYS A 67 -12.34 -19.61 3.07
C LYS A 67 -12.11 -18.44 4.05
N PHE A 68 -12.36 -17.21 3.62
CA PHE A 68 -12.05 -16.00 4.39
C PHE A 68 -13.33 -15.21 4.68
N ASP A 69 -13.71 -15.10 5.94
CA ASP A 69 -14.98 -14.53 6.41
C ASP A 69 -14.88 -13.10 6.93
N ARG A 70 -13.65 -12.59 7.17
CA ARG A 70 -13.39 -11.27 7.75
C ARG A 70 -12.90 -10.25 6.73
N LEU A 71 -12.60 -10.68 5.52
CA LEU A 71 -12.04 -9.88 4.46
C LEU A 71 -12.59 -10.37 3.13
N SER A 72 -13.25 -9.51 2.37
CA SER A 72 -13.65 -9.86 1.00
C SER A 72 -12.49 -9.63 0.04
N LEU A 73 -12.36 -10.53 -0.94
CA LEU A 73 -11.34 -10.46 -2.00
C LEU A 73 -12.03 -10.14 -3.33
N ARG A 74 -11.52 -9.11 -4.01
CA ARG A 74 -11.80 -8.82 -5.42
C ARG A 74 -10.53 -8.99 -6.23
N TYR A 75 -10.68 -9.46 -7.46
CA TYR A 75 -9.59 -9.64 -8.39
C TYR A 75 -9.97 -9.01 -9.73
N GLU A 76 -9.06 -8.22 -10.28
CA GLU A 76 -9.22 -7.62 -11.61
C GLU A 76 -7.96 -7.88 -12.42
N PHE A 77 -8.08 -8.62 -13.50
CA PHE A 77 -7.03 -8.75 -14.50
C PHE A 77 -7.02 -7.52 -15.40
N PHE A 78 -5.92 -6.76 -15.37
CA PHE A 78 -5.82 -5.50 -16.10
C PHE A 78 -5.60 -5.70 -17.59
N ASN A 79 -5.07 -6.85 -18.01
CA ASN A 79 -4.65 -7.15 -19.37
C ASN A 79 -3.65 -6.12 -19.94
N GLU A 80 -2.92 -5.47 -19.09
CA GLU A 80 -1.85 -4.52 -19.39
C GLU A 80 -0.91 -4.39 -18.19
N ASN A 81 0.37 -4.11 -18.44
CA ASN A 81 1.29 -3.75 -17.36
C ASN A 81 1.11 -2.27 -17.01
N THR A 82 0.33 -2.00 -15.97
CA THR A 82 -0.02 -0.64 -15.53
C THR A 82 1.09 0.05 -14.73
N GLY A 83 2.06 -0.67 -14.23
CA GLY A 83 2.90 -0.18 -13.14
C GLY A 83 2.09 0.05 -11.86
N THR A 84 2.69 0.72 -10.88
CA THR A 84 2.10 0.94 -9.56
C THR A 84 1.09 2.09 -9.56
N ALA A 85 1.47 3.26 -10.03
CA ALA A 85 0.63 4.47 -9.99
C ALA A 85 -0.73 4.28 -10.67
N LYS A 86 -0.74 3.86 -11.95
CA LYS A 86 -1.96 3.62 -12.73
C LYS A 86 -2.78 2.46 -12.14
N GLY A 87 -2.10 1.39 -11.68
CA GLY A 87 -2.77 0.24 -11.06
C GLY A 87 -3.54 0.64 -9.81
N HIS A 88 -2.94 1.40 -8.90
CA HIS A 88 -3.60 1.87 -7.68
C HIS A 88 -4.74 2.88 -7.98
N ASN A 89 -4.55 3.79 -8.92
CA ASN A 89 -5.62 4.70 -9.35
C ASN A 89 -6.84 3.95 -9.91
N ARG A 90 -6.58 2.89 -10.70
CA ARG A 90 -7.64 2.04 -11.28
C ARG A 90 -8.42 1.32 -10.19
N MET A 91 -7.72 0.72 -9.21
CA MET A 91 -8.37 0.06 -8.08
C MET A 91 -9.12 1.03 -7.18
N ALA A 92 -8.60 2.25 -6.95
CA ALA A 92 -9.24 3.25 -6.11
C ALA A 92 -10.65 3.60 -6.57
N LYS A 93 -10.90 3.57 -7.89
CA LYS A 93 -12.22 3.84 -8.50
C LYS A 93 -13.29 2.76 -8.21
N GLN A 94 -12.89 1.61 -7.64
CA GLN A 94 -13.79 0.47 -7.41
C GLN A 94 -14.51 0.49 -6.06
N GLY A 95 -14.29 1.49 -5.24
CA GLY A 95 -14.89 1.56 -3.90
C GLY A 95 -14.94 2.95 -3.32
N THR A 96 -15.71 3.06 -2.24
CA THR A 96 -15.95 4.31 -1.50
C THR A 96 -15.62 4.15 -0.02
N SER A 97 -14.70 3.24 0.33
CA SER A 97 -14.24 3.04 1.71
C SER A 97 -13.63 4.31 2.29
N ASP A 98 -13.73 4.50 3.59
CA ASP A 98 -13.23 5.67 4.31
C ASP A 98 -11.71 5.84 4.16
N TYR A 99 -11.00 4.71 4.07
CA TYR A 99 -9.55 4.66 3.88
C TYR A 99 -9.15 3.74 2.72
N ILE A 100 -8.03 4.07 2.08
CA ILE A 100 -7.30 3.21 1.16
C ILE A 100 -6.02 2.76 1.86
N MET A 101 -5.81 1.45 1.97
CA MET A 101 -4.54 0.88 2.38
C MET A 101 -3.83 0.34 1.15
N ILE A 102 -2.67 0.89 0.84
CA ILE A 102 -1.82 0.39 -0.23
C ILE A 102 -0.75 -0.50 0.39
N MET A 103 -0.58 -1.68 -0.16
CA MET A 103 0.49 -2.58 0.27
C MET A 103 1.02 -3.43 -0.89
N ASN A 104 2.31 -3.71 -0.85
CA ASN A 104 2.90 -4.64 -1.80
C ASN A 104 2.38 -6.07 -1.56
N PRO A 105 2.29 -6.90 -2.61
CA PRO A 105 1.73 -8.25 -2.51
C PRO A 105 2.59 -9.24 -1.69
N ASP A 106 3.82 -8.87 -1.37
CA ASP A 106 4.80 -9.62 -0.58
C ASP A 106 4.97 -9.07 0.87
N ILE A 107 4.01 -8.29 1.34
CA ILE A 107 3.96 -7.75 2.71
C ILE A 107 3.21 -8.70 3.65
N ILE A 108 3.81 -8.97 4.80
CA ILE A 108 3.18 -9.63 5.96
C ILE A 108 3.06 -8.61 7.08
N VAL A 109 1.84 -8.29 7.48
CA VAL A 109 1.59 -7.24 8.48
C VAL A 109 1.54 -7.77 9.90
N ASN A 110 1.90 -6.92 10.88
CA ASN A 110 1.63 -7.18 12.29
C ASN A 110 0.11 -7.30 12.52
N PRO A 111 -0.35 -8.23 13.40
CA PRO A 111 -1.78 -8.42 13.67
C PRO A 111 -2.54 -7.16 14.14
N ARG A 112 -1.86 -6.15 14.68
CA ARG A 112 -2.48 -4.88 15.12
C ARG A 112 -2.34 -3.75 14.09
N ILE A 113 -2.00 -4.05 12.85
CA ILE A 113 -1.66 -3.05 11.82
C ILE A 113 -2.75 -2.00 11.64
N PHE A 114 -4.02 -2.41 11.61
CA PHE A 114 -5.14 -1.49 11.39
C PHE A 114 -5.26 -0.46 12.52
N ALA A 115 -5.29 -0.91 13.78
CA ALA A 115 -5.38 0.00 14.92
C ALA A 115 -4.17 0.96 14.99
N GLN A 116 -2.98 0.46 14.66
CA GLN A 116 -1.75 1.26 14.69
C GLN A 116 -1.73 2.31 13.59
N LEU A 117 -2.06 1.95 12.34
CA LEU A 117 -2.10 2.90 11.22
C LEU A 117 -3.27 3.88 11.31
N LEU A 118 -4.39 3.49 11.93
CA LEU A 118 -5.55 4.36 12.09
C LEU A 118 -5.41 5.35 13.26
N GLN A 119 -4.56 5.06 14.23
CA GLN A 119 -4.43 5.89 15.44
C GLN A 119 -4.05 7.35 15.15
N PRO A 120 -3.08 7.69 14.26
CA PRO A 120 -2.71 9.08 13.99
C PRO A 120 -3.81 9.89 13.30
N PHE A 121 -4.77 9.27 12.63
CA PHE A 121 -5.89 9.97 11.99
C PHE A 121 -6.91 10.58 12.97
N LYS A 122 -6.70 10.44 14.28
CA LYS A 122 -7.40 11.24 15.30
C LYS A 122 -7.05 12.74 15.19
N ASP A 123 -5.86 13.06 14.65
CA ASP A 123 -5.55 14.39 14.13
C ASP A 123 -6.13 14.49 12.71
N GLU A 124 -7.12 15.36 12.53
CA GLU A 124 -7.78 15.56 11.23
C GLU A 124 -6.81 16.05 10.14
N GLY A 125 -5.71 16.68 10.53
CA GLY A 125 -4.64 17.13 9.64
C GLY A 125 -3.80 16.00 9.05
N VAL A 126 -3.86 14.77 9.58
CA VAL A 126 -3.13 13.62 9.03
C VAL A 126 -3.86 13.09 7.80
N GLY A 127 -3.14 13.00 6.66
CA GLY A 127 -3.65 12.47 5.41
C GLY A 127 -3.14 11.07 5.07
N ILE A 128 -1.93 10.74 5.51
CA ILE A 128 -1.23 9.48 5.23
C ILE A 128 -0.57 8.97 6.50
N THR A 129 -0.61 7.63 6.70
CA THR A 129 0.20 6.94 7.69
C THR A 129 0.96 5.79 7.05
N GLU A 130 2.21 5.55 7.45
CA GLU A 130 3.08 4.51 6.91
C GLU A 130 3.53 3.55 8.00
N ALA A 131 3.55 2.26 7.68
CA ALA A 131 4.10 1.23 8.53
C ALA A 131 5.64 1.12 8.41
N ARG A 132 6.28 0.81 9.52
CA ARG A 132 7.70 0.43 9.56
C ARG A 132 7.91 -0.87 8.81
N GLN A 133 8.80 -0.84 7.83
CA GLN A 133 9.17 -2.03 7.07
C GLN A 133 10.37 -2.74 7.71
N THR A 134 10.34 -4.07 7.69
CA THR A 134 11.45 -4.95 8.10
C THR A 134 11.66 -6.01 7.02
N PRO A 135 12.85 -6.60 6.82
CA PRO A 135 14.12 -6.30 7.48
C PRO A 135 14.83 -5.05 6.97
N ILE A 136 14.45 -4.54 5.79
CA ILE A 136 15.04 -3.35 5.20
C ILE A 136 14.07 -2.20 5.31
N GLU A 137 14.42 -1.19 6.07
CA GLU A 137 13.67 0.04 6.24
C GLU A 137 14.23 1.14 5.34
N HIS A 138 13.34 1.91 4.73
CA HIS A 138 13.75 3.12 4.04
C HIS A 138 14.20 4.15 5.08
N HIS A 139 15.45 4.56 4.99
CA HIS A 139 15.96 5.63 5.86
C HIS A 139 15.21 6.93 5.56
N LYS A 140 14.60 7.51 6.59
CA LYS A 140 13.89 8.79 6.51
C LYS A 140 14.01 9.55 7.82
N GLU A 141 13.95 10.87 7.70
CA GLU A 141 13.82 11.74 8.85
C GLU A 141 12.34 11.85 9.23
N TYR A 142 12.05 11.80 10.50
CA TYR A 142 10.72 12.04 11.06
C TYR A 142 10.82 12.66 12.44
N ASP A 143 9.80 13.38 12.85
CA ASP A 143 9.68 13.93 14.19
C ASP A 143 9.33 12.81 15.18
N GLU A 144 10.15 12.62 16.22
CA GLU A 144 10.02 11.50 17.17
C GLU A 144 8.75 11.57 18.01
N ASP A 145 8.20 12.77 18.25
CA ASP A 145 7.00 12.96 19.07
C ASP A 145 5.71 12.75 18.27
N THR A 146 5.68 13.21 17.02
CA THR A 146 4.47 13.21 16.17
C THR A 146 4.50 12.14 15.07
N GLY A 147 5.67 11.63 14.72
CA GLY A 147 5.89 10.76 13.57
C GLY A 147 5.85 11.50 12.23
N GLU A 148 5.68 12.82 12.21
CA GLU A 148 5.57 13.58 10.96
C GLU A 148 6.87 13.46 10.13
N THR A 149 6.69 13.17 8.83
CA THR A 149 7.79 12.96 7.87
C THR A 149 7.48 13.62 6.54
N SER A 150 8.48 13.73 5.68
CA SER A 150 8.32 14.34 4.37
C SER A 150 7.61 13.46 3.34
N TRP A 151 7.62 12.13 3.54
CA TRP A 151 7.04 11.17 2.59
C TRP A 151 6.76 9.81 3.24
N ALA A 152 5.89 9.03 2.62
CA ALA A 152 5.54 7.67 2.99
C ALA A 152 5.76 6.73 1.81
N SER A 153 6.39 5.57 2.07
CA SER A 153 6.49 4.50 1.08
C SER A 153 5.17 3.74 0.96
N THR A 154 4.69 3.57 -0.24
CA THR A 154 3.46 2.82 -0.52
C THR A 154 3.59 1.30 -0.37
N ALA A 155 4.74 0.81 0.12
CA ALA A 155 4.88 -0.61 0.42
C ALA A 155 3.89 -1.09 1.50
N CYS A 156 3.56 -0.24 2.50
CA CYS A 156 2.47 -0.48 3.45
C CYS A 156 2.01 0.85 4.07
N THR A 157 0.97 1.43 3.51
CA THR A 157 0.53 2.81 3.81
C THR A 157 -0.98 2.88 3.87
N MET A 158 -1.52 3.67 4.80
CA MET A 158 -2.95 3.98 4.86
C MET A 158 -3.20 5.45 4.55
N ILE A 159 -4.21 5.73 3.74
CA ILE A 159 -4.52 7.06 3.19
C ILE A 159 -5.99 7.35 3.44
N LYS A 160 -6.34 8.55 3.91
CA LYS A 160 -7.75 8.98 3.91
C LYS A 160 -8.25 9.02 2.46
N ARG A 161 -9.43 8.45 2.20
CA ARG A 161 -10.05 8.48 0.87
C ARG A 161 -10.21 9.92 0.37
N GLU A 162 -10.73 10.81 1.19
CA GLU A 162 -10.92 12.22 0.84
C GLU A 162 -9.63 12.93 0.42
N VAL A 163 -8.50 12.56 1.04
CA VAL A 163 -7.18 13.11 0.69
C VAL A 163 -6.69 12.56 -0.64
N PHE A 164 -6.84 11.24 -0.86
CA PHE A 164 -6.51 10.61 -2.13
C PHE A 164 -7.28 11.26 -3.29
N ASP A 165 -8.60 11.45 -3.11
CA ASP A 165 -9.47 12.04 -4.12
C ASP A 165 -9.15 13.53 -4.34
N LYS A 166 -8.84 14.27 -3.27
CA LYS A 166 -8.49 15.70 -3.32
C LYS A 166 -7.24 15.97 -4.16
N VAL A 167 -6.23 15.08 -4.09
CA VAL A 167 -5.02 15.22 -4.90
C VAL A 167 -5.11 14.47 -6.23
N SER A 168 -6.27 13.86 -6.54
CA SER A 168 -6.55 13.12 -7.78
C SER A 168 -5.73 11.83 -7.95
N GLY A 169 -5.32 11.22 -6.83
CA GLY A 169 -4.52 10.00 -6.82
C GLY A 169 -3.07 10.22 -7.21
N PHE A 170 -2.43 9.15 -7.71
CA PHE A 170 -1.05 9.17 -8.19
C PHE A 170 -0.93 9.82 -9.59
N ASP A 171 0.19 10.46 -9.87
CA ASP A 171 0.51 10.93 -11.22
C ASP A 171 0.93 9.77 -12.15
N GLU A 172 -0.10 9.05 -12.64
CA GLU A 172 0.07 7.89 -13.51
C GLU A 172 0.61 8.20 -14.92
N ASN A 173 0.64 9.48 -15.30
CA ASN A 173 1.17 9.91 -16.59
C ASN A 173 2.69 10.12 -16.52
N THR A 174 3.22 10.43 -15.35
CA THR A 174 4.65 10.67 -15.14
C THR A 174 5.35 9.43 -14.58
N PHE A 175 4.74 8.76 -13.60
CA PHE A 175 5.38 7.65 -12.88
C PHE A 175 4.75 6.30 -13.24
N PHE A 176 5.58 5.41 -13.78
CA PHE A 176 5.19 4.02 -13.98
C PHE A 176 5.39 3.20 -12.70
N MET A 177 6.57 3.33 -12.09
CA MET A 177 6.97 2.64 -10.86
C MET A 177 8.12 3.42 -10.20
N TYR A 178 8.16 3.47 -8.87
CA TYR A 178 9.07 4.25 -8.03
C TYR A 178 8.79 5.77 -8.06
N CYS A 179 9.13 6.42 -7.00
CA CYS A 179 8.90 7.84 -6.73
C CYS A 179 7.45 8.31 -6.85
N ASP A 180 6.53 7.48 -7.32
CA ASP A 180 5.10 7.73 -7.28
C ASP A 180 4.59 7.96 -5.85
N ASP A 181 5.14 7.25 -4.89
CA ASP A 181 4.90 7.40 -3.46
C ASP A 181 5.45 8.73 -2.90
N LEU A 182 6.66 9.10 -3.31
CA LEU A 182 7.30 10.36 -2.92
C LEU A 182 6.54 11.56 -3.49
N ASP A 183 6.22 11.52 -4.79
CA ASP A 183 5.42 12.55 -5.48
C ASP A 183 4.04 12.71 -4.82
N PHE A 184 3.33 11.61 -4.62
CA PHE A 184 2.03 11.61 -3.97
C PHE A 184 2.08 12.20 -2.55
N SER A 185 3.08 11.84 -1.76
CA SER A 185 3.27 12.39 -0.43
C SER A 185 3.47 13.90 -0.45
N TRP A 186 4.24 14.41 -1.42
CA TRP A 186 4.46 15.85 -1.57
C TRP A 186 3.20 16.59 -2.03
N MET A 187 2.42 16.00 -2.94
CA MET A 187 1.11 16.53 -3.33
C MET A 187 0.15 16.63 -2.14
N VAL A 188 0.11 15.60 -1.30
CA VAL A 188 -0.70 15.57 -0.07
C VAL A 188 -0.26 16.67 0.91
N ARG A 189 1.05 16.87 1.09
CA ARG A 189 1.59 17.94 1.94
C ARG A 189 1.27 19.33 1.38
N LEU A 190 1.36 19.54 0.07
CA LEU A 190 0.93 20.78 -0.58
C LEU A 190 -0.57 21.05 -0.43
N ALA A 191 -1.38 19.99 -0.34
CA ALA A 191 -2.81 20.10 -0.05
C ALA A 191 -3.13 20.42 1.43
N GLY A 192 -2.09 20.56 2.29
CA GLY A 192 -2.19 20.96 3.69
C GLY A 192 -2.31 19.81 4.69
N TYR A 193 -2.06 18.57 4.27
CA TYR A 193 -2.10 17.40 5.16
C TYR A 193 -0.71 16.94 5.60
N LYS A 194 -0.67 16.25 6.74
CA LYS A 194 0.54 15.62 7.28
C LYS A 194 0.69 14.20 6.76
N VAL A 195 1.95 13.80 6.61
CA VAL A 195 2.37 12.42 6.38
C VAL A 195 3.04 11.93 7.65
N VAL A 196 2.60 10.79 8.19
CA VAL A 196 3.04 10.28 9.49
C VAL A 196 3.63 8.87 9.36
N TYR A 197 4.84 8.70 9.79
CA TYR A 197 5.49 7.42 9.97
C TYR A 197 5.10 6.83 11.34
N VAL A 198 4.70 5.55 11.36
CA VAL A 198 4.20 4.86 12.56
C VAL A 198 5.12 3.70 12.91
N PRO A 199 6.19 3.89 13.71
CA PRO A 199 7.17 2.84 14.01
C PRO A 199 6.60 1.60 14.69
N SER A 200 5.49 1.74 15.40
CA SER A 200 4.78 0.62 16.06
C SER A 200 4.01 -0.26 15.07
N ALA A 201 3.59 0.28 13.93
CA ALA A 201 2.93 -0.44 12.85
C ALA A 201 4.00 -1.16 12.02
N VAL A 202 4.22 -2.44 12.26
CA VAL A 202 5.30 -3.20 11.63
C VAL A 202 4.77 -4.06 10.49
N ALA A 203 5.45 -3.98 9.34
CA ALA A 203 5.22 -4.79 8.17
C ALA A 203 6.51 -5.49 7.74
N PHE A 204 6.47 -6.81 7.60
CA PHE A 204 7.57 -7.59 7.03
C PHE A 204 7.45 -7.58 5.51
N HIS A 205 8.47 -7.09 4.82
CA HIS A 205 8.55 -7.03 3.37
C HIS A 205 9.54 -8.11 2.89
N ASP A 206 9.06 -9.09 2.16
CA ASP A 206 9.86 -10.23 1.68
C ASP A 206 10.76 -9.81 0.49
N LYS A 207 11.63 -8.82 0.74
CA LYS A 207 12.59 -8.34 -0.25
C LYS A 207 13.72 -9.34 -0.46
N ARG A 208 14.17 -9.44 -1.71
CA ARG A 208 15.40 -10.18 -2.03
C ARG A 208 16.61 -9.46 -1.43
N VAL A 209 17.26 -10.13 -0.51
CA VAL A 209 18.47 -9.63 0.15
C VAL A 209 19.65 -10.56 -0.14
N SER A 210 20.86 -9.99 -0.21
CA SER A 210 22.11 -10.72 -0.27
C SER A 210 22.44 -11.36 1.10
N ALA A 211 23.47 -12.18 1.13
CA ALA A 211 24.01 -12.72 2.39
C ALA A 211 24.43 -11.63 3.39
N ASN A 212 24.71 -10.41 2.92
CA ASN A 212 25.05 -9.26 3.74
C ASN A 212 23.83 -8.37 4.07
N ALA A 213 22.60 -8.88 3.89
CA ALA A 213 21.33 -8.16 4.08
C ALA A 213 21.16 -6.91 3.20
N GLU A 214 21.84 -6.84 2.06
CA GLU A 214 21.69 -5.77 1.08
C GLU A 214 20.59 -6.11 0.09
N TRP A 215 19.76 -5.14 -0.27
CA TRP A 215 18.73 -5.30 -1.29
C TRP A 215 19.34 -5.63 -2.66
N GLN A 216 18.71 -6.59 -3.35
CA GLN A 216 19.13 -7.08 -4.66
C GLN A 216 18.10 -6.71 -5.75
N PRO A 217 18.11 -5.48 -6.29
CA PRO A 217 17.17 -5.05 -7.32
C PRO A 217 17.44 -5.76 -8.65
N THR A 218 16.37 -6.01 -9.40
CA THR A 218 16.43 -6.43 -10.80
C THR A 218 16.90 -5.30 -11.70
N ASN A 219 17.22 -5.61 -12.96
CA ASN A 219 17.55 -4.58 -13.95
C ASN A 219 16.38 -3.64 -14.23
N ALA A 220 15.14 -4.14 -14.23
CA ALA A 220 13.94 -3.31 -14.38
C ALA A 220 13.77 -2.34 -13.21
N GLU A 221 13.93 -2.83 -11.97
CA GLU A 221 13.86 -1.99 -10.78
C GLU A 221 14.93 -0.89 -10.78
N ARG A 222 16.15 -1.20 -11.23
CA ARG A 222 17.24 -0.21 -11.38
C ARG A 222 16.92 0.84 -12.44
N TYR A 223 16.37 0.40 -13.58
CA TYR A 223 15.99 1.31 -14.66
C TYR A 223 14.89 2.27 -14.21
N TYR A 224 13.77 1.75 -13.73
CA TYR A 224 12.64 2.58 -13.35
C TYR A 224 12.92 3.48 -12.14
N SER A 225 13.73 3.05 -11.18
CA SER A 225 14.12 3.92 -10.06
C SER A 225 14.99 5.09 -10.51
N ALA A 226 15.89 4.88 -11.47
CA ALA A 226 16.72 5.95 -12.03
C ALA A 226 15.89 6.92 -12.89
N GLU A 227 14.99 6.39 -13.74
CA GLU A 227 14.07 7.19 -14.55
C GLU A 227 13.15 8.05 -13.68
N ALA A 228 12.52 7.44 -12.67
CA ALA A 228 11.63 8.15 -11.74
C ALA A 228 12.36 9.26 -10.96
N ALA A 229 13.61 9.05 -10.57
CA ALA A 229 14.42 10.08 -9.92
C ALA A 229 14.63 11.31 -10.83
N LEU A 230 14.81 11.11 -12.15
CA LEU A 230 14.90 12.20 -13.11
C LEU A 230 13.56 12.95 -13.26
N PHE A 231 12.44 12.22 -13.30
CA PHE A 231 11.12 12.84 -13.34
C PHE A 231 10.81 13.64 -12.07
N MET A 232 11.18 13.15 -10.89
CA MET A 232 11.08 13.89 -9.64
C MET A 232 11.89 15.18 -9.69
N ALA A 233 13.17 15.09 -10.09
CA ALA A 233 14.02 16.27 -10.22
C ALA A 233 13.41 17.30 -11.20
N TYR A 234 12.88 16.86 -12.33
CA TYR A 234 12.25 17.76 -13.31
C TYR A 234 10.95 18.38 -12.76
N LYS A 235 10.06 17.57 -12.19
CA LYS A 235 8.75 18.02 -11.70
C LYS A 235 8.85 18.99 -10.52
N TRP A 236 9.84 18.81 -9.64
CA TRP A 236 9.95 19.49 -8.35
C TRP A 236 11.16 20.44 -8.25
N SER A 237 11.86 20.72 -9.33
CA SER A 237 13.07 21.55 -9.34
C SER A 237 12.83 23.07 -9.40
N ASN A 238 11.58 23.54 -9.34
CA ASN A 238 11.25 24.98 -9.45
C ASN A 238 10.81 25.58 -8.11
#